data_b2c01c49aa98454137fd4dab0b375941
#
_entry.id   b2c01c49aa98454137fd4dab0b375941
#
_cell.length_a   1.000
_cell.length_b   1.000
_cell.length_c   1.000
_cell.angle_alpha   90.00
_cell.angle_beta   90.00
_cell.angle_gamma   90.00
#
_symmetry.space_group_name_H-M   'P 1'
#
loop_
_entity.id
_entity.type
_entity.pdbx_description
1 polymer ?
#
loop_
_entity_poly.entity_id
_entity_poly.type
_entity_poly.pdbx_seq_one_letter_code
_entity_poly.pdbx_strand_id
1 'polypeptide(L)'
;MFYPEPISKLIDSFMKLPGIGPKTAQRLAFHVLDMKEDDVVLFAKSLVDVKRELTYCETCGHITDVSPCHICQDKQRDRSVVCVVQDSKDVIAMEKMREYKGLYHVLHGAISPMEGIGPEDINIPSLLERLKNDEIEEIILATNPNIEGESTAMYLSRLVKPIGIKTTRLAHGLPVGGDLEYADEVTLSKAITGRTEI
;
A
#
# COMPACT_ATOMS: atom_id res chain seq x y z
N MET A 1 14.47 25.88 -26.39
CA MET A 1 15.76 25.14 -26.35
C MET A 1 15.75 24.12 -27.46
N PHE A 2 16.79 24.11 -28.28
CA PHE A 2 16.88 23.15 -29.40
C PHE A 2 17.65 21.90 -28.94
N TYR A 3 16.89 20.89 -28.48
CA TYR A 3 17.47 19.56 -28.31
C TYR A 3 17.22 18.72 -29.57
N PRO A 4 18.11 17.79 -29.92
CA PRO A 4 17.79 16.73 -30.86
C PRO A 4 16.53 15.99 -30.46
N GLU A 5 15.73 15.56 -31.44
CA GLU A 5 14.42 14.92 -31.19
C GLU A 5 14.47 13.74 -30.22
N PRO A 6 15.45 12.82 -30.25
CA PRO A 6 15.49 11.70 -29.30
C PRO A 6 15.62 12.13 -27.85
N ILE A 7 16.46 13.15 -27.55
CA ILE A 7 16.65 13.63 -26.19
C ILE A 7 15.43 14.41 -25.70
N SER A 8 14.76 15.16 -26.59
CA SER A 8 13.52 15.86 -26.27
C SER A 8 12.43 14.86 -25.85
N LYS A 9 12.24 13.79 -26.62
CA LYS A 9 11.28 12.71 -26.30
C LYS A 9 11.59 12.02 -24.98
N LEU A 10 12.86 11.83 -24.64
CA LEU A 10 13.27 11.22 -23.37
C LEU A 10 12.98 12.16 -22.18
N ILE A 11 13.26 13.46 -22.33
CA ILE A 11 12.90 14.50 -21.34
C ILE A 11 11.40 14.48 -21.10
N ASP A 12 10.58 14.51 -22.15
CA ASP A 12 9.12 14.49 -22.06
C ASP A 12 8.60 13.20 -21.37
N SER A 13 9.29 12.08 -21.59
CA SER A 13 8.94 10.81 -20.95
C SER A 13 9.24 10.83 -19.45
N PHE A 14 10.37 11.39 -19.04
CA PHE A 14 10.68 11.57 -17.61
C PHE A 14 9.74 12.58 -16.93
N MET A 15 9.29 13.62 -17.63
CA MET A 15 8.34 14.59 -17.09
C MET A 15 6.96 14.00 -16.80
N LYS A 16 6.60 12.84 -17.36
CA LYS A 16 5.35 12.12 -17.05
C LYS A 16 5.38 11.44 -15.68
N LEU A 17 6.58 11.29 -15.09
CA LEU A 17 6.73 10.66 -13.78
C LEU A 17 6.38 11.68 -12.68
N PRO A 18 5.61 11.27 -11.64
CA PRO A 18 5.22 12.16 -10.56
C PRO A 18 6.46 12.72 -9.82
N GLY A 19 6.45 14.01 -9.53
CA GLY A 19 7.56 14.68 -8.84
C GLY A 19 8.76 15.03 -9.73
N ILE A 20 8.75 14.69 -11.02
CA ILE A 20 9.82 15.01 -11.96
C ILE A 20 9.47 16.28 -12.75
N GLY A 21 10.11 17.39 -12.39
CA GLY A 21 10.01 18.65 -13.11
C GLY A 21 11.02 18.74 -14.30
N PRO A 22 10.88 19.79 -15.14
CA PRO A 22 11.69 19.94 -16.36
C PRO A 22 13.21 19.87 -16.14
N LYS A 23 13.72 20.53 -15.08
CA LYS A 23 15.17 20.52 -14.76
C LYS A 23 15.66 19.11 -14.38
N THR A 24 14.88 18.37 -13.61
CA THR A 24 15.22 17.00 -13.21
C THR A 24 15.13 16.07 -14.40
N ALA A 25 14.08 16.16 -15.22
CA ALA A 25 13.91 15.37 -16.44
C ALA A 25 15.07 15.57 -17.41
N GLN A 26 15.49 16.82 -17.62
CA GLN A 26 16.67 17.14 -18.44
C GLN A 26 17.92 16.45 -17.88
N ARG A 27 18.20 16.59 -16.58
CA ARG A 27 19.38 15.96 -15.95
C ARG A 27 19.37 14.44 -16.08
N LEU A 28 18.21 13.80 -15.91
CA LEU A 28 18.06 12.36 -16.09
C LEU A 28 18.30 11.94 -17.55
N ALA A 29 17.76 12.68 -18.52
CA ALA A 29 17.94 12.37 -19.94
C ALA A 29 19.41 12.47 -20.39
N PHE A 30 20.14 13.47 -19.91
CA PHE A 30 21.57 13.58 -20.18
C PHE A 30 22.39 12.50 -19.49
N HIS A 31 22.02 12.11 -18.27
CA HIS A 31 22.64 10.98 -17.59
C HIS A 31 22.49 9.67 -18.39
N VAL A 32 21.29 9.41 -18.93
CA VAL A 32 21.06 8.23 -19.79
C VAL A 32 21.97 8.28 -21.04
N LEU A 33 22.22 9.46 -21.61
CA LEU A 33 23.12 9.62 -22.74
C LEU A 33 24.55 9.18 -22.41
N ASP A 34 25.00 9.39 -21.18
CA ASP A 34 26.34 9.02 -20.69
C ASP A 34 26.45 7.55 -20.25
N MET A 35 25.31 6.83 -20.11
CA MET A 35 25.29 5.42 -19.75
C MET A 35 25.77 4.53 -20.91
N LYS A 36 26.27 3.33 -20.59
CA LYS A 36 26.53 2.30 -21.60
C LYS A 36 25.23 1.80 -22.21
N GLU A 37 25.23 1.47 -23.47
CA GLU A 37 24.04 1.00 -24.21
C GLU A 37 23.41 -0.23 -23.55
N ASP A 38 24.22 -1.20 -23.11
CA ASP A 38 23.73 -2.40 -22.41
C ASP A 38 22.94 -2.05 -21.13
N ASP A 39 23.41 -1.08 -20.34
CA ASP A 39 22.75 -0.64 -19.11
C ASP A 39 21.42 0.07 -19.42
N VAL A 40 21.38 0.84 -20.52
CA VAL A 40 20.14 1.49 -21.00
C VAL A 40 19.11 0.45 -21.45
N VAL A 41 19.55 -0.57 -22.19
CA VAL A 41 18.68 -1.68 -22.63
C VAL A 41 18.13 -2.43 -21.42
N LEU A 42 18.96 -2.73 -20.43
CA LEU A 42 18.54 -3.41 -19.20
C LEU A 42 17.53 -2.59 -18.41
N PHE A 43 17.76 -1.28 -18.29
CA PHE A 43 16.84 -0.35 -17.63
C PHE A 43 15.49 -0.28 -18.36
N ALA A 44 15.51 -0.13 -19.69
CA ALA A 44 14.29 -0.11 -20.49
C ALA A 44 13.51 -1.43 -20.37
N LYS A 45 14.21 -2.56 -20.37
CA LYS A 45 13.61 -3.89 -20.16
C LYS A 45 12.93 -3.97 -18.80
N SER A 46 13.59 -3.54 -17.72
CA SER A 46 13.01 -3.55 -16.36
C SER A 46 11.70 -2.78 -16.29
N LEU A 47 11.57 -1.65 -16.99
CA LEU A 47 10.31 -0.89 -17.05
C LEU A 47 9.18 -1.67 -17.73
N VAL A 48 9.51 -2.42 -18.77
CA VAL A 48 8.54 -3.24 -19.52
C VAL A 48 8.15 -4.46 -18.72
N ASP A 49 9.11 -5.15 -18.09
CA ASP A 49 8.91 -6.39 -17.34
C ASP A 49 7.96 -6.15 -16.15
N VAL A 50 8.10 -5.04 -15.41
CA VAL A 50 7.17 -4.64 -14.34
C VAL A 50 5.71 -4.59 -14.83
N LYS A 51 5.47 -4.14 -16.06
CA LYS A 51 4.12 -4.05 -16.63
C LYS A 51 3.60 -5.38 -17.17
N ARG A 52 4.49 -6.29 -17.54
CA ARG A 52 4.12 -7.57 -18.18
C ARG A 52 4.04 -8.73 -17.20
N GLU A 53 4.93 -8.75 -16.22
CA GLU A 53 5.12 -9.89 -15.32
C GLU A 53 4.40 -9.73 -13.99
N LEU A 54 4.11 -8.46 -13.57
CA LEU A 54 3.40 -8.25 -12.32
C LEU A 54 1.88 -8.20 -12.52
N THR A 55 1.19 -8.86 -11.60
CA THR A 55 -0.27 -8.88 -11.49
C THR A 55 -0.70 -8.67 -10.04
N TYR A 56 -1.98 -8.73 -9.76
CA TYR A 56 -2.51 -8.76 -8.40
C TYR A 56 -2.91 -10.18 -8.00
N CYS A 57 -2.55 -10.55 -6.78
CA CYS A 57 -2.96 -11.83 -6.19
C CYS A 57 -4.48 -11.93 -6.11
N GLU A 58 -5.06 -12.98 -6.68
CA GLU A 58 -6.51 -13.22 -6.68
C GLU A 58 -7.10 -13.35 -5.27
N THR A 59 -6.30 -13.79 -4.28
CA THR A 59 -6.76 -14.00 -2.91
C THR A 59 -6.69 -12.72 -2.07
N CYS A 60 -5.61 -11.94 -2.17
CA CYS A 60 -5.37 -10.83 -1.25
C CYS A 60 -5.19 -9.46 -1.92
N GLY A 61 -5.14 -9.38 -3.24
CA GLY A 61 -4.91 -8.14 -3.97
C GLY A 61 -3.47 -7.60 -3.90
N HIS A 62 -2.52 -8.29 -3.24
CA HIS A 62 -1.13 -7.85 -3.22
C HIS A 62 -0.47 -8.01 -4.59
N ILE A 63 0.43 -7.08 -4.94
CA ILE A 63 1.23 -7.18 -6.17
C ILE A 63 2.12 -8.43 -6.14
N THR A 64 2.17 -9.18 -7.25
CA THR A 64 2.89 -10.44 -7.32
C THR A 64 3.20 -10.82 -8.76
N ASP A 65 4.17 -11.70 -8.94
CA ASP A 65 4.51 -12.39 -10.19
C ASP A 65 3.81 -13.75 -10.34
N VAL A 66 3.25 -14.28 -9.24
CA VAL A 66 2.53 -15.56 -9.20
C VAL A 66 1.25 -15.43 -8.37
N SER A 67 0.13 -16.00 -8.84
CA SER A 67 -1.14 -15.98 -8.09
C SER A 67 -1.60 -17.41 -7.77
N PRO A 68 -1.92 -17.69 -6.46
CA PRO A 68 -1.82 -16.82 -5.29
C PRO A 68 -0.38 -16.42 -4.97
N CYS A 69 -0.18 -15.25 -4.33
CA CYS A 69 1.15 -14.74 -4.00
C CYS A 69 1.87 -15.58 -2.95
N HIS A 70 3.19 -15.40 -2.82
CA HIS A 70 4.01 -16.14 -1.87
C HIS A 70 3.49 -16.07 -0.42
N ILE A 71 2.93 -14.94 0.00
CA ILE A 71 2.34 -14.77 1.34
C ILE A 71 1.10 -15.66 1.49
N CYS A 72 0.22 -15.70 0.50
CA CYS A 72 -1.00 -16.52 0.54
C CYS A 72 -0.72 -18.02 0.44
N GLN A 73 0.37 -18.40 -0.22
CA GLN A 73 0.80 -19.80 -0.36
C GLN A 73 1.55 -20.33 0.87
N ASP A 74 2.10 -19.46 1.70
CA ASP A 74 2.89 -19.84 2.87
C ASP A 74 2.00 -20.52 3.94
N LYS A 75 2.23 -21.82 4.13
CA LYS A 75 1.50 -22.65 5.10
C LYS A 75 1.87 -22.38 6.55
N GLN A 76 2.95 -21.66 6.81
CA GLN A 76 3.39 -21.32 8.18
C GLN A 76 2.66 -20.08 8.73
N ARG A 77 1.89 -19.39 7.88
CA ARG A 77 1.14 -18.21 8.29
C ARG A 77 -0.16 -18.57 8.99
N ASP A 78 -0.48 -17.73 9.97
CA ASP A 78 -1.77 -17.79 10.66
C ASP A 78 -2.88 -17.32 9.72
N ARG A 79 -3.76 -18.26 9.35
CA ARG A 79 -4.86 -18.02 8.42
C ARG A 79 -6.09 -17.42 9.11
N SER A 80 -6.14 -17.45 10.44
CA SER A 80 -7.25 -16.90 11.21
C SER A 80 -7.21 -15.38 11.34
N VAL A 81 -6.07 -14.73 11.01
CA VAL A 81 -5.88 -13.29 11.16
C VAL A 81 -5.53 -12.64 9.81
N VAL A 82 -6.31 -11.62 9.43
CA VAL A 82 -6.10 -10.86 8.18
C VAL A 82 -5.85 -9.38 8.48
N CYS A 83 -4.70 -8.86 8.05
CA CYS A 83 -4.39 -7.44 8.10
C CYS A 83 -4.87 -6.76 6.81
N VAL A 84 -5.81 -5.83 6.95
CA VAL A 84 -6.40 -5.07 5.84
C VAL A 84 -5.66 -3.75 5.68
N VAL A 85 -5.03 -3.57 4.52
CA VAL A 85 -4.20 -2.40 4.18
C VAL A 85 -4.72 -1.70 2.92
N GLN A 86 -4.31 -0.44 2.70
CA GLN A 86 -4.74 0.32 1.52
C GLN A 86 -3.97 -0.08 0.26
N ASP A 87 -2.66 -0.25 0.37
CA ASP A 87 -1.77 -0.47 -0.76
C ASP A 87 -0.82 -1.65 -0.57
N SER A 88 -0.31 -2.20 -1.67
CA SER A 88 0.74 -3.22 -1.63
C SER A 88 2.04 -2.73 -0.96
N LYS A 89 2.28 -1.42 -0.96
CA LYS A 89 3.42 -0.81 -0.24
C LYS A 89 3.31 -0.99 1.26
N ASP A 90 2.10 -0.98 1.80
CA ASP A 90 1.84 -1.19 3.22
C ASP A 90 2.16 -2.64 3.62
N VAL A 91 1.80 -3.62 2.77
CA VAL A 91 2.22 -5.02 2.96
C VAL A 91 3.74 -5.13 3.05
N ILE A 92 4.47 -4.48 2.13
CA ILE A 92 5.93 -4.49 2.12
C ILE A 92 6.50 -3.86 3.40
N ALA A 93 5.88 -2.78 3.89
CA ALA A 93 6.29 -2.12 5.14
C ALA A 93 6.05 -3.04 6.36
N MET A 94 4.90 -3.70 6.42
CA MET A 94 4.57 -4.66 7.48
C MET A 94 5.50 -5.89 7.47
N GLU A 95 5.80 -6.45 6.31
CA GLU A 95 6.70 -7.60 6.17
C GLU A 95 8.15 -7.30 6.60
N LYS A 96 8.60 -6.04 6.50
CA LYS A 96 9.93 -5.62 7.00
C LYS A 96 10.09 -5.83 8.51
N MET A 97 9.01 -5.76 9.30
CA MET A 97 9.06 -6.01 10.74
C MET A 97 9.35 -7.48 11.09
N ARG A 98 8.98 -8.43 10.21
CA ARG A 98 9.12 -9.89 10.39
C ARG A 98 8.36 -10.47 11.60
N GLU A 99 7.57 -9.67 12.29
CA GLU A 99 6.83 -10.06 13.50
C GLU A 99 5.41 -10.53 13.17
N TYR A 100 4.76 -9.91 12.16
CA TYR A 100 3.42 -10.29 11.76
C TYR A 100 3.45 -11.59 10.95
N LYS A 101 2.64 -12.56 11.38
CA LYS A 101 2.56 -13.90 10.77
C LYS A 101 1.20 -14.21 10.16
N GLY A 102 0.26 -13.28 10.20
CA GLY A 102 -1.04 -13.43 9.57
C GLY A 102 -1.02 -13.19 8.05
N LEU A 103 -2.21 -13.18 7.46
CA LEU A 103 -2.42 -12.89 6.04
C LEU A 103 -2.75 -11.40 5.83
N TYR A 104 -2.77 -10.99 4.58
CA TYR A 104 -3.11 -9.62 4.19
C TYR A 104 -4.32 -9.58 3.26
N HIS A 105 -4.95 -8.41 3.21
CA HIS A 105 -5.89 -8.02 2.16
C HIS A 105 -5.63 -6.57 1.77
N VAL A 106 -5.42 -6.34 0.47
CA VAL A 106 -5.11 -5.01 -0.10
C VAL A 106 -6.38 -4.43 -0.72
N LEU A 107 -6.77 -3.25 -0.27
CA LEU A 107 -7.98 -2.57 -0.71
C LEU A 107 -7.82 -1.84 -2.05
N HIS A 108 -6.59 -1.51 -2.46
CA HIS A 108 -6.26 -0.66 -3.61
C HIS A 108 -6.80 0.78 -3.50
N GLY A 109 -6.87 1.31 -2.28
CA GLY A 109 -7.32 2.67 -2.01
C GLY A 109 -8.06 2.82 -0.69
N ALA A 110 -8.74 3.93 -0.55
CA ALA A 110 -9.62 4.26 0.57
C ALA A 110 -10.91 4.88 0.05
N ILE A 111 -11.99 4.81 0.83
CA ILE A 111 -13.24 5.49 0.53
C ILE A 111 -12.98 7.01 0.60
N SER A 112 -13.20 7.70 -0.51
CA SER A 112 -13.03 9.15 -0.63
C SER A 112 -14.20 9.75 -1.39
N PRO A 113 -15.27 10.20 -0.71
CA PRO A 113 -16.43 10.81 -1.37
C PRO A 113 -16.08 12.07 -2.17
N MET A 114 -15.05 12.80 -1.74
CA MET A 114 -14.59 14.01 -2.45
C MET A 114 -13.93 13.70 -3.78
N GLU A 115 -13.32 12.52 -3.92
CA GLU A 115 -12.74 12.02 -5.16
C GLU A 115 -13.69 11.10 -5.94
N GLY A 116 -14.91 10.90 -5.43
CA GLY A 116 -15.94 10.03 -6.03
C GLY A 116 -15.63 8.55 -5.86
N ILE A 117 -14.77 8.17 -4.90
CA ILE A 117 -14.38 6.78 -4.65
C ILE A 117 -15.30 6.18 -3.58
N GLY A 118 -16.16 5.25 -3.98
CA GLY A 118 -17.04 4.48 -3.12
C GLY A 118 -16.45 3.15 -2.66
N PRO A 119 -17.14 2.42 -1.78
CA PRO A 119 -16.71 1.09 -1.33
C PRO A 119 -16.68 0.04 -2.44
N GLU A 120 -17.41 0.22 -3.52
CA GLU A 120 -17.43 -0.64 -4.71
C GLU A 120 -16.23 -0.41 -5.64
N ASP A 121 -15.58 0.75 -5.55
CA ASP A 121 -14.44 1.12 -6.40
C ASP A 121 -13.10 0.58 -5.85
N ILE A 122 -13.11 0.09 -4.61
CA ILE A 122 -11.95 -0.51 -3.96
C ILE A 122 -12.25 -1.96 -3.58
N ASN A 123 -11.22 -2.74 -3.23
CA ASN A 123 -11.31 -4.20 -3.09
C ASN A 123 -12.04 -4.68 -1.80
N ILE A 124 -13.09 -3.98 -1.38
CA ILE A 124 -13.97 -4.38 -0.25
C ILE A 124 -14.86 -5.59 -0.59
N PRO A 125 -15.49 -5.69 -1.77
CA PRO A 125 -16.33 -6.85 -2.09
C PRO A 125 -15.56 -8.18 -2.01
N SER A 126 -14.33 -8.23 -2.50
CA SER A 126 -13.48 -9.42 -2.42
C SER A 126 -13.09 -9.76 -0.96
N LEU A 127 -12.86 -8.75 -0.09
CA LEU A 127 -12.66 -8.98 1.33
C LEU A 127 -13.89 -9.66 1.95
N LEU A 128 -15.10 -9.12 1.72
CA LEU A 128 -16.32 -9.66 2.31
C LEU A 128 -16.63 -11.08 1.82
N GLU A 129 -16.32 -11.39 0.57
CA GLU A 129 -16.45 -12.75 0.04
C GLU A 129 -15.46 -13.70 0.71
N ARG A 130 -14.22 -13.27 0.90
CA ARG A 130 -13.20 -14.03 1.60
C ARG A 130 -13.58 -14.31 3.05
N LEU A 131 -14.14 -13.33 3.77
CA LEU A 131 -14.59 -13.48 5.15
C LEU A 131 -15.74 -14.49 5.32
N LYS A 132 -16.46 -14.82 4.25
CA LYS A 132 -17.52 -15.86 4.28
C LYS A 132 -16.97 -17.28 4.08
N ASN A 133 -15.85 -17.41 3.40
CA ASN A 133 -15.33 -18.70 2.94
C ASN A 133 -14.11 -19.17 3.73
N ASP A 134 -13.36 -18.27 4.35
CA ASP A 134 -12.16 -18.57 5.13
C ASP A 134 -12.49 -18.66 6.64
N GLU A 135 -11.72 -19.44 7.38
CA GLU A 135 -11.79 -19.52 8.85
C GLU A 135 -11.09 -18.32 9.51
N ILE A 136 -11.58 -17.11 9.18
CA ILE A 136 -11.01 -15.86 9.70
C ILE A 136 -11.72 -15.47 11.01
N GLU A 137 -10.94 -15.34 12.07
CA GLU A 137 -11.42 -14.96 13.41
C GLU A 137 -11.20 -13.48 13.70
N GLU A 138 -10.14 -12.89 13.10
CA GLU A 138 -9.80 -11.49 13.34
C GLU A 138 -9.42 -10.78 12.05
N ILE A 139 -9.90 -9.54 11.86
CA ILE A 139 -9.33 -8.58 10.94
C ILE A 139 -8.67 -7.43 11.70
N ILE A 140 -7.46 -7.07 11.26
CA ILE A 140 -6.72 -5.91 11.73
C ILE A 140 -6.87 -4.81 10.68
N LEU A 141 -7.55 -3.72 11.00
CA LEU A 141 -7.70 -2.58 10.10
C LEU A 141 -6.43 -1.72 10.17
N ALA A 142 -5.61 -1.78 9.13
CA ALA A 142 -4.32 -1.09 9.02
C ALA A 142 -4.34 -0.05 7.88
N THR A 143 -5.48 0.59 7.68
CA THR A 143 -5.59 1.75 6.77
C THR A 143 -4.84 2.95 7.35
N ASN A 144 -4.40 3.88 6.50
CA ASN A 144 -3.66 5.07 6.93
C ASN A 144 -4.44 5.88 7.98
N PRO A 145 -3.74 6.56 8.91
CA PRO A 145 -4.38 7.37 9.96
C PRO A 145 -4.78 8.77 9.46
N ASN A 146 -5.29 8.86 8.22
CA ASN A 146 -5.88 10.05 7.63
C ASN A 146 -7.43 9.93 7.60
N ILE A 147 -8.11 10.97 7.16
CA ILE A 147 -9.59 11.06 7.17
C ILE A 147 -10.20 9.91 6.35
N GLU A 148 -9.70 9.66 5.16
CA GLU A 148 -10.17 8.62 4.25
C GLU A 148 -9.93 7.21 4.83
N GLY A 149 -8.74 6.99 5.39
CA GLY A 149 -8.40 5.70 6.00
C GLY A 149 -9.19 5.40 7.27
N GLU A 150 -9.47 6.41 8.11
CA GLU A 150 -10.35 6.27 9.27
C GLU A 150 -11.80 6.00 8.86
N SER A 151 -12.30 6.72 7.85
CA SER A 151 -13.63 6.52 7.29
C SER A 151 -13.79 5.10 6.74
N THR A 152 -12.77 4.61 6.01
CA THR A 152 -12.73 3.26 5.47
C THR A 152 -12.70 2.21 6.57
N ALA A 153 -11.90 2.42 7.63
CA ALA A 153 -11.86 1.52 8.78
C ALA A 153 -13.20 1.46 9.51
N MET A 154 -13.85 2.60 9.73
CA MET A 154 -15.18 2.65 10.35
C MET A 154 -16.23 1.94 9.49
N TYR A 155 -16.19 2.13 8.18
CA TYR A 155 -17.10 1.46 7.26
C TYR A 155 -16.93 -0.07 7.33
N LEU A 156 -15.70 -0.56 7.20
CA LEU A 156 -15.37 -1.98 7.30
C LEU A 156 -15.78 -2.57 8.66
N SER A 157 -15.49 -1.86 9.75
CA SER A 157 -15.87 -2.29 11.09
C SER A 157 -17.40 -2.51 11.24
N ARG A 158 -18.21 -1.62 10.61
CA ARG A 158 -19.67 -1.75 10.62
C ARG A 158 -20.17 -2.94 9.80
N LEU A 159 -19.48 -3.29 8.74
CA LEU A 159 -19.83 -4.42 7.88
C LEU A 159 -19.43 -5.76 8.52
N VAL A 160 -18.28 -5.80 9.20
CA VAL A 160 -17.68 -7.06 9.68
C VAL A 160 -18.15 -7.45 11.07
N LYS A 161 -18.36 -6.50 11.98
CA LYS A 161 -18.86 -6.78 13.33
C LYS A 161 -20.14 -7.65 13.40
N PRO A 162 -21.18 -7.42 12.56
CA PRO A 162 -22.36 -8.25 12.58
C PRO A 162 -22.13 -9.71 12.17
N ILE A 163 -21.04 -10.00 11.47
CA ILE A 163 -20.65 -11.36 11.04
C ILE A 163 -19.99 -12.15 12.19
N GLY A 164 -19.64 -11.47 13.31
CA GLY A 164 -19.04 -12.10 14.49
C GLY A 164 -17.50 -12.16 14.43
N ILE A 165 -16.88 -11.58 13.44
CA ILE A 165 -15.41 -11.55 13.31
C ILE A 165 -14.86 -10.40 14.19
N LYS A 166 -13.83 -10.70 14.97
CA LYS A 166 -13.13 -9.71 15.79
C LYS A 166 -12.49 -8.66 14.87
N THR A 167 -12.78 -7.40 15.13
CA THR A 167 -12.25 -6.29 14.33
C THR A 167 -11.40 -5.39 15.21
N THR A 168 -10.12 -5.29 14.91
CA THR A 168 -9.15 -4.48 15.64
C THR A 168 -8.58 -3.39 14.72
N ARG A 169 -7.91 -2.41 15.30
CA ARG A 169 -7.24 -1.29 14.60
C ARG A 169 -5.80 -1.21 15.08
N LEU A 170 -4.88 -0.82 14.18
CA LEU A 170 -3.53 -0.49 14.63
C LEU A 170 -3.58 0.64 15.67
N ALA A 171 -2.79 0.50 16.72
CA ALA A 171 -2.69 1.52 17.75
C ALA A 171 -2.17 2.84 17.14
N HIS A 172 -2.78 3.94 17.58
CA HIS A 172 -2.28 5.27 17.31
C HIS A 172 -1.52 5.77 18.52
N GLY A 173 -0.32 6.31 18.31
CA GLY A 173 0.48 6.80 19.42
C GLY A 173 1.72 7.55 18.97
N LEU A 174 2.56 7.86 19.94
CA LEU A 174 3.82 8.54 19.73
C LEU A 174 4.82 7.59 19.06
N PRO A 175 5.60 8.07 18.08
CA PRO A 175 6.65 7.26 17.49
C PRO A 175 7.76 6.98 18.51
N VAL A 176 8.30 5.76 18.50
CA VAL A 176 9.42 5.39 19.35
C VAL A 176 10.66 6.23 18.99
N GLY A 177 11.27 6.85 20.01
CA GLY A 177 12.42 7.74 19.83
C GLY A 177 12.06 9.19 19.48
N GLY A 178 10.78 9.55 19.46
CA GLY A 178 10.33 10.92 19.32
C GLY A 178 10.14 11.60 20.69
N ASP A 179 10.43 12.90 20.76
CA ASP A 179 10.17 13.70 21.95
C ASP A 179 8.70 14.16 21.99
N LEU A 180 8.12 14.12 23.18
CA LEU A 180 6.71 14.45 23.42
C LEU A 180 6.34 15.88 22.95
N GLU A 181 7.28 16.83 23.10
CA GLU A 181 7.08 18.24 22.78
C GLU A 181 6.85 18.53 21.29
N TYR A 182 7.29 17.60 20.39
CA TYR A 182 7.11 17.77 18.95
C TYR A 182 5.86 17.07 18.41
N ALA A 183 5.12 16.37 19.27
CA ALA A 183 3.89 15.71 18.84
C ALA A 183 2.74 16.70 18.73
N ASP A 184 1.96 16.60 17.66
CA ASP A 184 0.75 17.41 17.48
C ASP A 184 -0.37 17.00 18.46
N GLU A 185 -1.32 17.91 18.67
CA GLU A 185 -2.42 17.73 19.64
C GLU A 185 -3.29 16.49 19.35
N VAL A 186 -3.49 16.13 18.08
CA VAL A 186 -4.31 14.98 17.69
C VAL A 186 -3.59 13.69 18.04
N THR A 187 -2.29 13.60 17.74
CA THR A 187 -1.43 12.47 18.08
C THR A 187 -1.37 12.27 19.60
N LEU A 188 -1.19 13.35 20.37
CA LEU A 188 -1.19 13.31 21.85
C LEU A 188 -2.54 12.84 22.39
N SER A 189 -3.65 13.36 21.88
CA SER A 189 -4.99 12.97 22.29
C SER A 189 -5.24 11.48 22.03
N LYS A 190 -4.86 10.96 20.87
CA LYS A 190 -4.98 9.53 20.52
C LYS A 190 -4.08 8.66 21.42
N ALA A 191 -2.85 9.10 21.70
CA ALA A 191 -1.93 8.38 22.57
C ALA A 191 -2.47 8.26 24.00
N ILE A 192 -3.04 9.34 24.56
CA ILE A 192 -3.67 9.32 25.88
C ILE A 192 -4.90 8.41 25.91
N THR A 193 -5.73 8.46 24.88
CA THR A 193 -6.93 7.62 24.78
C THR A 193 -6.58 6.14 24.64
N GLY A 194 -5.55 5.83 23.85
CA GLY A 194 -5.07 4.48 23.59
C GLY A 194 -4.04 3.95 24.60
N ARG A 195 -3.81 4.64 25.73
CA ARG A 195 -2.83 4.20 26.74
C ARG A 195 -3.14 2.82 27.29
N THR A 196 -2.12 2.02 27.51
CA THR A 196 -2.21 0.68 28.08
C THR A 196 -1.66 0.67 29.50
N GLU A 197 -2.17 -0.23 30.33
CA GLU A 197 -1.64 -0.52 31.67
C GLU A 197 -0.31 -1.28 31.53
N ILE A 198 0.66 -0.98 32.41
CA ILE A 198 2.00 -1.61 32.43
C ILE A 198 2.22 -2.36 33.76
#